data_0308ca13903165e12a6a95a9346cb9f3
#
_entry.id   0308ca13903165e12a6a95a9346cb9f3
#
_cell.length_a   1.000
_cell.length_b   1.000
_cell.length_c   1.000
_cell.angle_alpha   90.00
_cell.angle_beta   90.00
_cell.angle_gamma   90.00
#
_symmetry.space_group_name_H-M   'P 1'
#
loop_
_entity.id
_entity.type
_entity.pdbx_description
1 polymer ?
#
loop_
_entity_poly.entity_id
_entity_poly.type
_entity_poly.pdbx_seq_one_letter_code
_entity_poly.pdbx_strand_id
1 'polypeptide(L)'
;MSDPDRAGVLDDGPFFHGTKADLREGDLLTPGFRSNYRPEVVMNHIYFTEVADGAGLAAELAPGDAAPRVYAVEPTGPFENDPNVTDKKFPGNPTRSYRSTAPLRVVGEVTDWTRLTPGALEAWRERLAALRADERGEIIN
;
A
#
# COMPACT_ATOMS: atom_id res chain seq x y z
N MET A 1 -18.87 -17.54 -4.24
CA MET A 1 -18.17 -18.10 -5.41
C MET A 1 -17.52 -16.98 -6.19
N SER A 2 -16.29 -17.18 -6.57
CA SER A 2 -15.57 -16.14 -7.30
C SER A 2 -16.11 -16.00 -8.69
N ASP A 3 -16.21 -14.79 -9.17
CA ASP A 3 -16.53 -14.47 -10.53
C ASP A 3 -15.28 -14.70 -11.39
N PRO A 4 -15.31 -15.54 -12.40
CA PRO A 4 -14.14 -15.79 -13.25
C PRO A 4 -13.61 -14.55 -13.94
N ASP A 5 -14.47 -13.57 -14.19
CA ASP A 5 -14.06 -12.32 -14.84
C ASP A 5 -13.35 -11.40 -13.88
N ARG A 6 -13.37 -11.73 -12.60
CA ARG A 6 -12.61 -11.04 -11.58
C ARG A 6 -11.30 -11.76 -11.32
N ALA A 7 -10.70 -12.25 -12.34
CA ALA A 7 -9.52 -13.05 -12.18
C ALA A 7 -8.39 -12.36 -11.45
N GLY A 8 -8.25 -11.07 -11.63
CA GLY A 8 -7.31 -10.32 -10.89
C GLY A 8 -7.69 -10.16 -9.45
N VAL A 9 -8.92 -10.45 -9.18
CA VAL A 9 -9.50 -10.30 -7.91
C VAL A 9 -9.84 -11.59 -7.34
N LEU A 10 -9.10 -12.51 -7.69
CA LEU A 10 -9.15 -13.71 -7.06
C LEU A 10 -8.99 -13.58 -5.65
N ASP A 11 -8.78 -12.43 -5.36
CA ASP A 11 -8.39 -12.09 -4.14
C ASP A 11 -9.53 -11.60 -3.35
N ASP A 12 -10.05 -12.47 -2.56
CA ASP A 12 -11.05 -12.13 -1.58
C ASP A 12 -10.39 -11.64 -0.30
N GLY A 13 -9.11 -11.37 -0.39
CA GLY A 13 -8.32 -10.97 0.77
C GLY A 13 -7.75 -12.16 1.54
N PRO A 14 -7.28 -11.94 2.76
CA PRO A 14 -7.35 -10.64 3.45
C PRO A 14 -6.52 -9.55 2.78
N PHE A 15 -6.95 -8.31 2.96
CA PHE A 15 -6.22 -7.16 2.45
C PHE A 15 -5.67 -6.33 3.60
N PHE A 16 -4.55 -5.67 3.35
CA PHE A 16 -3.84 -4.90 4.38
C PHE A 16 -3.43 -3.53 3.85
N HIS A 17 -3.40 -2.56 4.75
CA HIS A 17 -2.94 -1.21 4.47
C HIS A 17 -1.98 -0.76 5.56
N GLY A 18 -0.82 -0.22 5.17
CA GLY A 18 0.19 0.28 6.08
C GLY A 18 0.13 1.79 6.20
N THR A 19 0.21 2.28 7.43
CA THR A 19 0.13 3.71 7.74
C THR A 19 0.74 4.00 9.10
N LYS A 20 0.94 5.27 9.42
CA LYS A 20 1.30 5.71 10.77
C LYS A 20 0.12 6.36 11.49
N ALA A 21 -1.06 6.34 10.86
CA ALA A 21 -2.26 6.86 11.49
C ALA A 21 -2.81 5.88 12.54
N ASP A 22 -3.35 6.41 13.62
CA ASP A 22 -4.02 5.62 14.65
C ASP A 22 -5.50 5.55 14.26
N LEU A 23 -5.89 4.40 13.71
CA LEU A 23 -7.24 4.19 13.20
C LEU A 23 -7.96 3.15 14.03
N ARG A 24 -9.30 3.19 13.93
CA ARG A 24 -10.16 2.26 14.65
C ARG A 24 -10.99 1.44 13.69
N GLU A 25 -11.48 0.32 14.17
CA GLU A 25 -12.40 -0.51 13.40
C GLU A 25 -13.58 0.33 12.92
N GLY A 26 -13.88 0.22 11.65
CA GLY A 26 -14.95 0.98 11.01
C GLY A 26 -14.51 2.30 10.37
N ASP A 27 -13.31 2.77 10.67
CA ASP A 27 -12.81 3.99 10.04
C ASP A 27 -12.63 3.77 8.54
N LEU A 28 -12.78 4.84 7.77
CA LEU A 28 -12.60 4.80 6.33
C LEU A 28 -11.28 5.48 5.95
N LEU A 29 -10.49 4.77 5.14
CA LEU A 29 -9.28 5.30 4.54
C LEU A 29 -9.64 5.79 3.14
N THR A 30 -9.54 7.08 2.92
CA THR A 30 -9.93 7.71 1.66
C THR A 30 -8.69 8.10 0.84
N PRO A 31 -8.80 8.13 -0.52
CA PRO A 31 -7.76 8.72 -1.35
C PRO A 31 -7.56 10.21 -1.05
N GLY A 32 -6.52 10.79 -1.61
CA GLY A 32 -6.26 12.22 -1.47
C GLY A 32 -5.10 12.57 -0.56
N PHE A 33 -4.38 11.57 -0.08
CA PHE A 33 -3.17 11.79 0.70
C PHE A 33 -1.96 11.94 -0.19
N ARG A 34 -0.91 12.59 0.33
CA ARG A 34 0.34 12.73 -0.41
C ARG A 34 1.05 11.39 -0.54
N SER A 35 1.70 11.19 -1.66
CA SER A 35 2.48 9.97 -1.89
C SER A 35 3.63 9.85 -0.90
N ASN A 36 3.88 8.64 -0.41
CA ASN A 36 5.05 8.35 0.42
C ASN A 36 6.35 8.46 -0.38
N TYR A 37 6.28 8.32 -1.69
CA TYR A 37 7.44 8.34 -2.58
C TYR A 37 7.72 9.71 -3.15
N ARG A 38 6.68 10.50 -3.41
CA ARG A 38 6.77 11.85 -3.94
C ARG A 38 5.78 12.75 -3.20
N PRO A 39 6.20 13.42 -2.12
CA PRO A 39 5.28 14.20 -1.28
C PRO A 39 4.55 15.33 -2.00
N GLU A 40 5.06 15.76 -3.15
CA GLU A 40 4.41 16.78 -3.96
C GLU A 40 3.20 16.25 -4.73
N VAL A 41 3.03 14.93 -4.80
CA VAL A 41 1.93 14.30 -5.55
C VAL A 41 0.82 13.90 -4.58
N VAL A 42 -0.38 14.43 -4.80
CA VAL A 42 -1.59 14.01 -4.10
C VAL A 42 -2.20 12.85 -4.87
N MET A 43 -2.38 11.72 -4.20
CA MET A 43 -2.82 10.49 -4.86
C MET A 43 -4.32 10.44 -5.04
N ASN A 44 -4.78 10.01 -6.22
CA ASN A 44 -6.20 9.82 -6.53
C ASN A 44 -6.73 8.48 -6.03
N HIS A 45 -5.85 7.62 -5.56
CA HIS A 45 -6.19 6.27 -5.13
C HIS A 45 -5.68 6.01 -3.72
N ILE A 46 -6.33 5.08 -3.04
CA ILE A 46 -5.82 4.49 -1.81
C ILE A 46 -5.24 3.11 -2.17
N TYR A 47 -4.12 2.75 -1.58
CA TYR A 47 -3.36 1.56 -1.93
C TYR A 47 -3.43 0.52 -0.82
N PHE A 48 -3.44 -0.75 -1.22
CA PHE A 48 -3.49 -1.88 -0.28
C PHE A 48 -2.88 -3.13 -0.91
N THR A 49 -2.65 -4.16 -0.11
CA THR A 49 -1.99 -5.38 -0.56
C THR A 49 -2.53 -6.58 0.20
N GLU A 50 -2.34 -7.76 -0.39
CA GLU A 50 -2.64 -9.02 0.29
C GLU A 50 -1.45 -9.53 1.10
N VAL A 51 -0.33 -8.82 1.10
CA VAL A 51 0.88 -9.22 1.83
C VAL A 51 1.07 -8.30 3.03
N ALA A 52 0.87 -8.83 4.24
CA ALA A 52 0.96 -8.04 5.47
C ALA A 52 2.32 -7.37 5.64
N ASP A 53 3.41 -8.06 5.30
CA ASP A 53 4.76 -7.49 5.40
C ASP A 53 4.98 -6.37 4.38
N GLY A 54 4.32 -6.44 3.22
CA GLY A 54 4.33 -5.36 2.24
C GLY A 54 3.63 -4.11 2.77
N ALA A 55 2.50 -4.29 3.45
CA ALA A 55 1.83 -3.18 4.13
C ALA A 55 2.71 -2.62 5.25
N GLY A 56 3.41 -3.49 5.97
CA GLY A 56 4.35 -3.09 7.01
C GLY A 56 5.48 -2.22 6.47
N LEU A 57 6.04 -2.59 5.31
CA LEU A 57 7.06 -1.79 4.64
C LEU A 57 6.52 -0.40 4.31
N ALA A 58 5.32 -0.32 3.74
CA ALA A 58 4.68 0.96 3.43
C ALA A 58 4.48 1.80 4.69
N ALA A 59 4.08 1.19 5.80
CA ALA A 59 3.90 1.88 7.07
C ALA A 59 5.21 2.46 7.60
N GLU A 60 6.30 1.70 7.50
CA GLU A 60 7.61 2.16 7.99
C GLU A 60 8.18 3.29 7.13
N LEU A 61 7.83 3.32 5.85
CA LEU A 61 8.27 4.36 4.92
C LEU A 61 7.35 5.58 4.91
N ALA A 62 6.18 5.50 5.53
CA ALA A 62 5.25 6.61 5.60
C ALA A 62 5.84 7.78 6.38
N PRO A 63 5.51 9.05 6.02
CA PRO A 63 6.05 10.20 6.73
C PRO A 63 5.50 10.30 8.15
N GLY A 64 6.28 10.93 9.02
CA GLY A 64 5.90 11.19 10.39
C GLY A 64 6.69 10.34 11.39
N ASP A 65 6.57 10.72 12.67
CA ASP A 65 7.32 10.11 13.77
C ASP A 65 6.52 9.07 14.53
N ALA A 66 5.25 8.91 14.21
CA ALA A 66 4.40 7.93 14.88
C ALA A 66 4.82 6.50 14.53
N ALA A 67 4.43 5.54 15.35
CA ALA A 67 4.75 4.15 15.10
C ALA A 67 4.05 3.64 13.83
N PRO A 68 4.73 2.82 13.03
CA PRO A 68 4.10 2.22 11.86
C PRO A 68 3.04 1.20 12.29
N ARG A 69 1.94 1.16 11.57
CA ARG A 69 0.80 0.27 11.85
C ARG A 69 0.31 -0.39 10.58
N VAL A 70 -0.21 -1.59 10.71
CA VAL A 70 -0.85 -2.32 9.63
C VAL A 70 -2.28 -2.64 10.04
N TYR A 71 -3.21 -2.36 9.15
CA TYR A 71 -4.61 -2.65 9.38
C TYR A 71 -5.11 -3.65 8.35
N ALA A 72 -5.95 -4.59 8.79
CA ALA A 72 -6.76 -5.37 7.88
C ALA A 72 -7.88 -4.45 7.38
N VAL A 73 -8.14 -4.47 6.08
CA VAL A 73 -9.08 -3.56 5.45
C VAL A 73 -9.98 -4.28 4.46
N GLU A 74 -11.13 -3.66 4.17
CA GLU A 74 -12.04 -4.14 3.13
C GLU A 74 -12.23 -3.02 2.10
N PRO A 75 -12.07 -3.32 0.79
CA PRO A 75 -12.47 -2.36 -0.24
C PRO A 75 -13.99 -2.12 -0.19
N THR A 76 -14.41 -0.88 -0.36
CA THR A 76 -15.83 -0.54 -0.39
C THR A 76 -16.35 -0.35 -1.81
N GLY A 77 -15.48 -0.50 -2.81
CA GLY A 77 -15.84 -0.37 -4.21
C GLY A 77 -14.84 -1.10 -5.10
N PRO A 78 -14.93 -0.91 -6.42
CA PRO A 78 -14.03 -1.57 -7.36
C PRO A 78 -12.58 -1.18 -7.12
N PHE A 79 -11.66 -2.08 -7.43
CA PHE A 79 -10.23 -1.83 -7.34
C PHE A 79 -9.50 -2.51 -8.49
N GLU A 80 -8.26 -2.11 -8.69
CA GLU A 80 -7.42 -2.63 -9.77
C GLU A 80 -6.01 -2.89 -9.25
N ASN A 81 -5.21 -3.61 -10.03
CA ASN A 81 -3.81 -3.79 -9.71
C ASN A 81 -3.09 -2.45 -9.67
N ASP A 82 -2.17 -2.29 -8.74
CA ASP A 82 -1.37 -1.07 -8.62
C ASP A 82 -0.38 -1.00 -9.79
N PRO A 83 -0.54 -0.07 -10.75
CA PRO A 83 0.33 0.01 -11.91
C PRO A 83 1.75 0.48 -11.57
N ASN A 84 1.97 0.98 -10.37
CA ASN A 84 3.30 1.42 -9.94
C ASN A 84 4.23 0.25 -9.65
N VAL A 85 3.69 -0.95 -9.44
CA VAL A 85 4.48 -2.15 -9.15
C VAL A 85 4.20 -3.29 -10.13
N THR A 86 3.08 -3.23 -10.85
CA THR A 86 2.70 -4.28 -11.79
C THR A 86 3.58 -4.23 -13.04
N ASP A 87 4.12 -5.38 -13.44
CA ASP A 87 4.97 -5.55 -14.63
C ASP A 87 6.24 -4.68 -14.67
N LYS A 88 6.61 -4.06 -13.57
CA LYS A 88 7.77 -3.16 -13.56
C LYS A 88 9.11 -3.89 -13.48
N LYS A 89 9.22 -4.84 -12.59
CA LYS A 89 10.45 -5.60 -12.40
C LYS A 89 10.25 -7.06 -12.79
N PHE A 90 9.09 -7.59 -12.50
CA PHE A 90 8.70 -8.94 -12.87
C PHE A 90 7.31 -8.89 -13.51
N PRO A 91 6.98 -9.83 -14.40
CA PRO A 91 5.65 -9.87 -15.00
C PRO A 91 4.55 -10.03 -13.96
N GLY A 92 3.40 -9.45 -14.21
CA GLY A 92 2.22 -9.56 -13.36
C GLY A 92 2.25 -8.64 -12.15
N ASN A 93 1.65 -9.09 -11.06
CA ASN A 93 1.57 -8.35 -9.80
C ASN A 93 2.16 -9.19 -8.67
N PRO A 94 3.48 -9.36 -8.62
CA PRO A 94 4.11 -10.25 -7.64
C PRO A 94 4.00 -9.75 -6.20
N THR A 95 3.77 -8.46 -6.00
CA THR A 95 3.58 -7.89 -4.66
C THR A 95 2.14 -7.96 -4.21
N ARG A 96 1.23 -8.39 -5.09
CA ARG A 96 -0.21 -8.49 -4.85
C ARG A 96 -0.76 -7.19 -4.28
N SER A 97 -0.43 -6.11 -4.97
CA SER A 97 -0.78 -4.75 -4.57
C SER A 97 -1.86 -4.19 -5.49
N TYR A 98 -2.76 -3.43 -4.89
CA TYR A 98 -3.95 -2.90 -5.57
C TYR A 98 -4.17 -1.45 -5.22
N ARG A 99 -5.04 -0.79 -5.96
CA ARG A 99 -5.47 0.58 -5.67
C ARG A 99 -6.95 0.76 -5.93
N SER A 100 -7.57 1.69 -5.23
CA SER A 100 -8.99 2.00 -5.39
C SER A 100 -9.23 3.48 -5.26
N THR A 101 -10.21 4.00 -6.01
CA THR A 101 -10.72 5.35 -5.82
C THR A 101 -11.79 5.39 -4.73
N ALA A 102 -12.32 4.23 -4.36
CA ALA A 102 -13.28 4.11 -3.26
C ALA A 102 -12.55 3.91 -1.94
N PRO A 103 -13.13 4.31 -0.82
CA PRO A 103 -12.50 4.13 0.48
C PRO A 103 -12.26 2.67 0.85
N LEU A 104 -11.30 2.43 1.74
CA LEU A 104 -11.11 1.16 2.41
C LEU A 104 -11.68 1.27 3.82
N ARG A 105 -12.40 0.25 4.26
CA ARG A 105 -12.91 0.20 5.63
C ARG A 105 -11.94 -0.59 6.51
N VAL A 106 -11.56 -0.01 7.65
CA VAL A 106 -10.69 -0.67 8.61
C VAL A 106 -11.48 -1.77 9.33
N VAL A 107 -10.95 -2.98 9.28
CA VAL A 107 -11.53 -4.14 9.97
C VAL A 107 -10.89 -4.33 11.34
N GLY A 108 -9.60 -4.12 11.45
CA GLY A 108 -8.87 -4.25 12.71
C GLY A 108 -7.37 -4.04 12.51
N GLU A 109 -6.64 -3.90 13.59
CA GLU A 109 -5.19 -3.76 13.52
C GLU A 109 -4.51 -5.13 13.51
N VAL A 110 -3.48 -5.26 12.68
CA VAL A 110 -2.64 -6.46 12.59
C VAL A 110 -1.33 -6.16 13.29
N THR A 111 -0.95 -6.95 14.28
CA THR A 111 0.25 -6.68 15.08
C THR A 111 1.38 -7.67 14.85
N ASP A 112 1.15 -8.75 14.11
CA ASP A 112 2.11 -9.83 13.92
C ASP A 112 2.89 -9.75 12.59
N TRP A 113 2.98 -8.56 11.99
CA TRP A 113 3.77 -8.37 10.78
C TRP A 113 5.26 -8.13 11.11
N THR A 114 6.13 -8.40 10.13
CA THR A 114 7.57 -8.33 10.33
C THR A 114 8.09 -6.90 10.17
N ARG A 115 8.74 -6.39 11.22
CA ARG A 115 9.38 -5.07 11.20
C ARG A 115 10.71 -5.14 10.45
N LEU A 116 11.07 -4.05 9.78
CA LEU A 116 12.40 -3.93 9.21
C LEU A 116 13.43 -3.68 10.31
N THR A 117 14.65 -4.18 10.11
CA THR A 117 15.77 -3.77 10.93
C THR A 117 16.12 -2.32 10.60
N PRO A 118 16.78 -1.56 11.52
CA PRO A 118 17.18 -0.19 11.20
C PRO A 118 18.05 -0.08 9.95
N GLY A 119 18.94 -1.05 9.71
CA GLY A 119 19.77 -1.07 8.51
C GLY A 119 18.97 -1.30 7.24
N ALA A 120 17.99 -2.19 7.27
CA ALA A 120 17.11 -2.44 6.13
C ALA A 120 16.24 -1.22 5.83
N LEU A 121 15.75 -0.56 6.86
CA LEU A 121 14.95 0.66 6.69
C LEU A 121 15.77 1.78 6.04
N GLU A 122 17.00 1.97 6.48
CA GLU A 122 17.89 2.97 5.90
C GLU A 122 18.19 2.66 4.45
N ALA A 123 18.44 1.40 4.11
CA ALA A 123 18.66 0.98 2.72
C ALA A 123 17.45 1.28 1.84
N TRP A 124 16.24 1.07 2.34
CA TRP A 124 15.02 1.41 1.62
C TRP A 124 14.87 2.91 1.41
N ARG A 125 15.19 3.71 2.43
CA ARG A 125 15.14 5.18 2.32
C ARG A 125 16.11 5.70 1.27
N GLU A 126 17.31 5.16 1.21
CA GLU A 126 18.30 5.51 0.20
C GLU A 126 17.82 5.15 -1.20
N ARG A 127 17.22 3.97 -1.34
CA ARG A 127 16.67 3.51 -2.60
C ARG A 127 15.53 4.41 -3.08
N LEU A 128 14.64 4.82 -2.18
CA LEU A 128 13.55 5.73 -2.52
C LEU A 128 14.07 7.12 -2.92
N ALA A 129 15.11 7.60 -2.25
CA ALA A 129 15.73 8.87 -2.62
C ALA A 129 16.31 8.81 -4.05
N ALA A 130 16.94 7.68 -4.40
CA ALA A 130 17.44 7.47 -5.75
C ALA A 130 16.31 7.42 -6.79
N LEU A 131 15.18 6.78 -6.45
CA LEU A 131 14.02 6.72 -7.32
C LEU A 131 13.40 8.10 -7.55
N ARG A 132 13.39 8.95 -6.53
CA ARG A 132 12.89 10.32 -6.68
C ARG A 132 13.73 11.14 -7.64
N ALA A 133 15.01 10.85 -7.74
CA ALA A 133 15.92 11.53 -8.65
C ALA A 133 15.89 10.96 -10.06
N ASP A 134 15.26 9.81 -10.27
CA ASP A 134 15.19 9.11 -11.55
C ASP A 134 13.81 9.34 -12.18
N GLU A 135 13.78 9.76 -13.44
CA GLU A 135 12.54 9.95 -14.18
C GLU A 135 11.70 8.67 -14.25
N ARG A 136 12.37 7.50 -14.23
CA ARG A 136 11.67 6.22 -14.23
C ARG A 136 10.95 5.93 -12.92
N GLY A 137 11.18 6.71 -11.89
CA GLY A 137 10.47 6.64 -10.63
C GLY A 137 9.15 7.40 -10.63
N GLU A 138 8.65 7.82 -11.80
CA GLU A 138 7.39 8.53 -11.89
C GLU A 138 6.22 7.69 -11.37
N ILE A 139 5.33 8.34 -10.62
CA ILE A 139 4.15 7.68 -10.05
C ILE A 139 2.99 7.76 -11.04
N ILE A 140 2.40 6.61 -11.31
CA ILE A 140 1.17 6.54 -12.10
C ILE A 140 0.01 6.77 -11.14
N ASN A 141 -0.59 7.91 -11.27
CA ASN A 141 -1.65 8.36 -10.34
C ASN A 141 -3.05 8.04 -10.91
#